data_ed86c43c7c2951f83481c2ff69f2cf17
#
_entry.id   ed86c43c7c2951f83481c2ff69f2cf17
#
_cell.length_a   1.000
_cell.length_b   1.000
_cell.length_c   1.000
_cell.angle_alpha   90.00
_cell.angle_beta   90.00
_cell.angle_gamma   90.00
#
_symmetry.space_group_name_H-M   'P 1'
#
loop_
_entity.id
_entity.type
_entity.pdbx_description
1 polymer ?
#
loop_
_entity_poly.entity_id
_entity_poly.type
_entity_poly.pdbx_seq_one_letter_code
_entity_poly.pdbx_strand_id
1 'polypeptide(L)' 'MANLELTTDETLLLKEILQSHLGDLRMEIAGTDLQSFRDKLRRNEEIIKRIIEHLEKMD' A
#
# COMPACT_ATOMS: atom_id res chain seq x y z
N MET A 1 6.33 -13.25 13.53
CA MET A 1 6.24 -12.32 12.43
C MET A 1 7.13 -12.72 11.28
N ALA A 2 6.63 -12.65 10.07
CA ALA A 2 7.41 -13.04 8.90
C ALA A 2 8.46 -11.99 8.59
N ASN A 3 9.68 -12.44 8.30
CA ASN A 3 10.74 -11.57 7.80
C ASN A 3 10.78 -11.71 6.28
N LEU A 4 10.76 -10.57 5.61
CA LEU A 4 10.80 -10.54 4.15
C LEU A 4 12.16 -9.99 3.74
N GLU A 5 12.97 -10.85 3.11
CA GLU A 5 14.27 -10.44 2.61
C GLU A 5 14.16 -10.14 1.12
N LEU A 6 14.50 -8.92 0.74
CA LEU A 6 14.37 -8.47 -0.64
C LEU A 6 15.71 -7.89 -1.12
N THR A 7 15.99 -8.10 -2.41
CA THR A 7 17.09 -7.38 -3.05
C THR A 7 16.69 -5.92 -3.24
N THR A 8 17.67 -5.08 -3.58
CA THR A 8 17.39 -3.67 -3.86
C THR A 8 16.40 -3.52 -5.02
N ASP A 9 16.57 -4.28 -6.07
CA ASP A 9 15.67 -4.22 -7.22
C ASP A 9 14.24 -4.64 -6.85
N GLU A 10 14.13 -5.70 -6.05
CA GLU A 10 12.82 -6.17 -5.58
C GLU A 10 12.14 -5.13 -4.69
N THR A 11 12.91 -4.50 -3.82
CA THR A 11 12.39 -3.44 -2.94
C THR A 11 11.86 -2.27 -3.76
N LEU A 12 12.61 -1.82 -4.77
CA LEU A 12 12.21 -0.71 -5.62
C LEU A 12 10.94 -1.03 -6.41
N LEU A 13 10.90 -2.23 -6.99
CA LEU A 13 9.73 -2.63 -7.76
C LEU A 13 8.49 -2.75 -6.88
N LEU A 14 8.65 -3.33 -5.70
CA LEU A 14 7.53 -3.47 -4.77
C LEU A 14 6.99 -2.10 -4.34
N LYS A 15 7.88 -1.14 -4.07
CA LYS A 15 7.45 0.21 -3.74
C LYS A 15 6.63 0.84 -4.87
N GLU A 16 7.08 0.66 -6.11
CA GLU A 16 6.35 1.18 -7.27
C GLU A 16 4.95 0.58 -7.37
N ILE A 17 4.86 -0.74 -7.22
CA ILE A 17 3.58 -1.45 -7.28
C ILE A 17 2.63 -0.95 -6.20
N LEU A 18 3.13 -0.82 -4.98
CA LEU A 18 2.32 -0.38 -3.85
C LEU A 18 1.87 1.06 -4.01
N GLN A 19 2.73 1.95 -4.50
CA GLN A 19 2.37 3.34 -4.74
C GLN A 19 1.31 3.47 -5.82
N SER A 20 1.41 2.68 -6.87
CA SER A 20 0.42 2.65 -7.94
C SER A 20 -0.93 2.15 -7.41
N HIS A 21 -0.90 1.07 -6.63
CA HIS A 21 -2.11 0.51 -6.03
C HIS A 21 -2.75 1.50 -5.05
N LEU A 22 -1.93 2.26 -4.32
CA LEU A 22 -2.43 3.27 -3.40
C LEU A 22 -3.23 4.35 -4.12
N GLY A 23 -2.76 4.77 -5.31
CA GLY A 23 -3.49 5.70 -6.15
C GLY A 23 -4.84 5.14 -6.58
N ASP A 24 -4.87 3.87 -6.99
CA ASP A 24 -6.11 3.19 -7.38
C ASP A 24 -7.08 3.11 -6.21
N LEU A 25 -6.59 2.78 -5.02
CA LEU A 25 -7.42 2.73 -3.82
C LEU A 25 -8.07 4.07 -3.51
N ARG A 26 -7.32 5.15 -3.66
CA ARG A 26 -7.84 6.49 -3.41
C ARG A 26 -8.98 6.84 -4.37
N MET A 27 -8.85 6.41 -5.62
CA MET A 27 -9.91 6.59 -6.60
C MET A 27 -11.15 5.78 -6.24
N GLU A 28 -10.98 4.55 -5.78
CA GLU A 28 -12.10 3.71 -5.35
C GLU A 28 -12.80 4.30 -4.12
N ILE A 29 -12.03 4.81 -3.17
CA ILE A 29 -12.59 5.47 -1.97
C ILE A 29 -13.45 6.65 -2.37
N ALA A 30 -12.98 7.46 -3.31
CA ALA A 30 -13.70 8.62 -3.78
C ALA A 30 -14.98 8.26 -4.53
N GLY A 31 -14.99 7.10 -5.19
CA GLY A 31 -16.11 6.68 -6.03
C GLY A 31 -17.13 5.78 -5.37
N THR A 32 -16.91 5.36 -4.12
CA THR A 32 -17.84 4.44 -3.46
C THR A 32 -18.72 5.16 -2.43
N ASP A 33 -20.00 4.82 -2.42
CA ASP A 33 -20.99 5.38 -1.48
C ASP A 33 -21.21 4.48 -0.28
N LEU A 34 -20.75 3.24 -0.33
CA LEU A 34 -20.97 2.27 0.74
C LEU A 34 -19.96 2.49 1.87
N GLN A 35 -20.44 2.95 3.02
CA GLN A 35 -19.56 3.33 4.13
C GLN A 35 -18.69 2.18 4.63
N SER A 36 -19.26 0.98 4.75
CA SER A 36 -18.50 -0.18 5.23
C SER A 36 -17.37 -0.54 4.27
N PHE A 37 -17.59 -0.41 2.98
CA PHE A 37 -16.59 -0.68 1.96
C PHE A 37 -15.51 0.41 1.96
N ARG A 38 -15.90 1.67 2.13
CA ARG A 38 -14.95 2.77 2.25
C ARG A 38 -14.03 2.58 3.44
N ASP A 39 -14.58 2.16 4.57
CA ASP A 39 -13.79 1.92 5.78
C ASP A 39 -12.75 0.82 5.55
N LYS A 40 -13.14 -0.24 4.84
CA LYS A 40 -12.23 -1.32 4.49
C LYS A 40 -11.10 -0.82 3.59
N LEU A 41 -11.44 -0.02 2.57
CA LEU A 41 -10.45 0.53 1.65
C LEU A 41 -9.48 1.47 2.35
N ARG A 42 -9.98 2.30 3.26
CA ARG A 42 -9.13 3.21 4.03
C ARG A 42 -8.18 2.45 4.93
N ARG A 43 -8.63 1.35 5.52
CA ARG A 43 -7.77 0.50 6.33
C ARG A 43 -6.66 -0.10 5.49
N ASN A 44 -6.98 -0.55 4.29
CA ASN A 44 -5.97 -1.06 3.35
C ASN A 44 -4.99 0.03 2.94
N GLU A 45 -5.47 1.25 2.73
CA GLU A 45 -4.63 2.40 2.42
C GLU A 45 -3.59 2.63 3.52
N GLU A 46 -4.03 2.61 4.78
CA GLU A 46 -3.15 2.78 5.93
C GLU A 46 -2.08 1.70 5.99
N ILE A 47 -2.47 0.45 5.75
CA ILE A 47 -1.54 -0.68 5.78
C ILE A 47 -0.51 -0.54 4.67
N ILE A 48 -0.93 -0.18 3.47
CA ILE A 48 -0.04 0.00 2.34
C ILE A 48 0.98 1.13 2.61
N LYS A 49 0.52 2.25 3.14
CA LYS A 49 1.41 3.36 3.50
C LYS A 49 2.49 2.91 4.49
N ARG A 50 2.09 2.10 5.47
CA ARG A 50 3.02 1.60 6.48
C ARG A 50 4.05 0.68 5.86
N ILE A 51 3.62 -0.17 4.93
CA ILE A 51 4.54 -1.07 4.22
C ILE A 51 5.54 -0.26 3.40
N ILE A 52 5.07 0.77 2.70
CA ILE A 52 5.95 1.64 1.91
C ILE A 52 7.01 2.29 2.80
N GLU A 53 6.62 2.79 3.96
CA GLU A 53 7.57 3.37 4.91
C GLU A 53 8.64 2.38 5.34
N HIS A 54 8.24 1.14 5.60
CA HIS A 54 9.18 0.08 5.97
C HIS A 54 10.17 -0.19 4.84
N LEU A 55 9.68 -0.25 3.60
CA LEU A 55 10.54 -0.50 2.44
C LEU A 55 11.52 0.65 2.21
N GLU A 56 11.11 1.89 2.45
CA GLU A 56 11.99 3.05 2.32
C GLU A 56 13.13 3.00 3.33
N LYS A 57 12.88 2.48 4.51
CA LYS A 57 13.91 2.36 5.55
C LYS A 57 14.87 1.22 5.29
N MET A 58 14.51 0.29 4.45
CA MET A 58 15.34 -0.88 4.12
C MET A 58 16.43 -0.57 3.09
N ASP A 59 16.33 0.52 2.40
CA ASP A 59 17.32 0.93 1.38
C ASP A 59 18.63 1.44 1.98
#